data_26fe75c69bd9ecfb2ce15a69b236291e
#
_entry.id   26fe75c69bd9ecfb2ce15a69b236291e
#
_cell.length_a   1.000
_cell.length_b   1.000
_cell.length_c   1.000
_cell.angle_alpha   90.00
_cell.angle_beta   90.00
_cell.angle_gamma   90.00
#
_symmetry.space_group_name_H-M   'P 1'
#
loop_
_entity.id
_entity.type
_entity.pdbx_description
1 polymer ?
#
loop_
_entity_poly.entity_id
_entity_poly.type
_entity_poly.pdbx_seq_one_letter_code
_entity_poly.pdbx_strand_id
1 'polypeptide(L)'
;MIVRTVHLRWVFHCRFFLLILFLASLSGQLFADESLLEKVEVFPAGMNGVTLYRIPGMVVTTNGTVLAYCEARRDSRADWGEIEVHLRRSLDGGKTWLPVQHIAHHGERMEGNPRKATGGETEQTVNNPVAIVDRETGAIEFLYCLNYARCFSIRSEDEGETWSKPIEITDAFQPFRKRYPWKVIATGPGHGTQLSNGRLVVPVWLAYGDVGDHSPSFCGTIYSDDHGGNWEAGQIAVPNEGEFHHPNESMLTTTSQGGVLLVTRSVSRPNRKIVTTSSTGIDGWSAPRFHPQLLEPVCMASILRIPKEIFAHDFLLFTNPHEVSRDEKGVEIPAGRGKRRNLSIKYSRDDGGSWESTRTIEAGASAYSDLAYLPDGTVLCLYEGDQTITCARMNIQWITGKQGQ
;
A
#
# COMPACT_ATOMS: atom_id res chain seq x y z
N MET A 1 -88.17 -30.25 49.91
CA MET A 1 -86.83 -30.16 49.25
C MET A 1 -87.02 -29.02 48.21
N ILE A 2 -86.53 -27.88 48.57
CA ILE A 2 -86.85 -26.62 47.85
C ILE A 2 -85.63 -26.21 47.04
N VAL A 3 -85.79 -26.18 45.73
CA VAL A 3 -84.78 -25.61 44.81
C VAL A 3 -85.10 -24.16 44.54
N ARG A 4 -84.24 -23.26 45.00
CA ARG A 4 -84.28 -21.84 44.69
C ARG A 4 -83.45 -21.53 43.45
N THR A 5 -84.05 -21.05 42.41
CA THR A 5 -83.45 -20.51 41.19
C THR A 5 -83.02 -19.08 41.43
N VAL A 6 -81.74 -18.77 41.22
CA VAL A 6 -81.23 -17.41 41.26
C VAL A 6 -81.02 -16.93 39.85
N HIS A 7 -81.71 -15.88 39.45
CA HIS A 7 -81.49 -15.16 38.19
C HIS A 7 -80.30 -14.24 38.29
N LEU A 8 -79.27 -14.48 37.51
CA LEU A 8 -78.17 -13.56 37.35
C LEU A 8 -78.33 -12.72 36.10
N ARG A 9 -78.54 -11.42 36.32
CA ARG A 9 -78.59 -10.42 35.24
C ARG A 9 -77.20 -10.12 34.71
N TRP A 10 -76.99 -10.32 33.44
CA TRP A 10 -75.79 -9.90 32.70
C TRP A 10 -75.95 -8.45 32.31
N VAL A 11 -75.09 -7.58 32.83
CA VAL A 11 -74.90 -6.21 32.37
C VAL A 11 -73.78 -6.20 31.36
N PHE A 12 -74.11 -5.98 30.10
CA PHE A 12 -73.14 -5.78 29.04
C PHE A 12 -72.49 -4.39 29.23
N HIS A 13 -71.20 -4.35 29.62
CA HIS A 13 -70.38 -3.19 29.47
C HIS A 13 -69.59 -3.31 28.17
N CYS A 14 -69.99 -2.56 27.15
CA CYS A 14 -69.23 -2.35 25.94
C CYS A 14 -68.04 -1.47 26.27
N ARG A 15 -66.88 -2.06 26.45
CA ARG A 15 -65.60 -1.33 26.49
C ARG A 15 -65.06 -1.30 25.07
N PHE A 16 -65.13 -0.11 24.45
CA PHE A 16 -64.38 0.20 23.26
C PHE A 16 -62.90 0.15 23.58
N PHE A 17 -62.17 -0.90 23.12
CA PHE A 17 -60.73 -0.90 23.05
C PHE A 17 -60.32 -0.13 21.80
N LEU A 18 -59.89 1.13 21.98
CA LEU A 18 -59.16 1.86 20.96
C LEU A 18 -57.80 1.16 20.79
N LEU A 19 -57.64 0.38 19.70
CA LEU A 19 -56.38 -0.14 19.26
C LEU A 19 -55.61 1.02 18.59
N ILE A 20 -54.76 1.72 19.34
CA ILE A 20 -53.80 2.67 18.79
C ILE A 20 -52.70 1.84 18.14
N LEU A 21 -52.78 1.62 16.83
CA LEU A 21 -51.67 1.16 15.99
C LEU A 21 -50.59 2.26 16.00
N PHE A 22 -49.58 2.11 16.85
CA PHE A 22 -48.31 2.80 16.68
C PHE A 22 -47.64 2.24 15.43
N LEU A 23 -47.88 2.82 14.27
CA LEU A 23 -47.03 2.74 13.13
C LEU A 23 -45.74 3.46 13.51
N ALA A 24 -44.78 2.69 14.10
CA ALA A 24 -43.39 3.10 14.12
C ALA A 24 -42.95 3.10 12.65
N SER A 25 -43.06 4.25 12.00
CA SER A 25 -42.32 4.52 10.79
C SER A 25 -40.84 4.43 11.17
N LEU A 26 -40.23 3.27 10.89
CA LEU A 26 -38.80 3.19 10.71
C LEU A 26 -38.48 4.07 9.47
N SER A 27 -38.38 5.35 9.68
CA SER A 27 -37.58 6.20 8.84
C SER A 27 -36.14 5.74 9.06
N GLY A 28 -35.69 4.75 8.29
CA GLY A 28 -34.30 4.55 8.05
C GLY A 28 -33.78 5.87 7.48
N GLN A 29 -33.29 6.75 8.34
CA GLN A 29 -32.43 7.83 7.91
C GLN A 29 -31.22 7.09 7.28
N LEU A 30 -31.23 7.04 5.96
CA LEU A 30 -30.01 6.92 5.18
C LEU A 30 -29.19 8.17 5.57
N PHE A 31 -28.38 8.04 6.62
CA PHE A 31 -27.30 8.97 6.84
C PHE A 31 -26.43 8.80 5.59
N ALA A 32 -26.52 9.75 4.66
CA ALA A 32 -25.51 9.91 3.65
C ALA A 32 -24.19 10.05 4.44
N ASP A 33 -23.32 9.07 4.31
CA ASP A 33 -22.03 9.09 4.99
C ASP A 33 -21.35 10.41 4.67
N GLU A 34 -21.09 11.22 5.70
CA GLU A 34 -20.41 12.48 5.52
C GLU A 34 -19.03 12.23 4.90
N SER A 35 -18.61 13.15 4.05
CA SER A 35 -17.30 13.08 3.41
C SER A 35 -16.20 13.10 4.48
N LEU A 36 -15.42 12.01 4.60
CA LEU A 36 -14.42 11.81 5.64
C LEU A 36 -13.00 11.99 5.09
N LEU A 37 -12.22 12.89 5.70
CA LEU A 37 -10.76 12.92 5.63
C LEU A 37 -10.20 13.29 7.00
N GLU A 38 -9.59 12.32 7.66
CA GLU A 38 -8.88 12.50 8.94
C GLU A 38 -7.41 12.16 8.78
N LYS A 39 -6.53 12.79 9.55
CA LYS A 39 -5.09 12.57 9.50
C LYS A 39 -4.53 12.38 10.89
N VAL A 40 -3.64 11.38 11.04
CA VAL A 40 -2.95 11.05 12.28
C VAL A 40 -1.46 10.89 12.01
N GLU A 41 -0.62 11.57 12.77
CA GLU A 41 0.83 11.35 12.71
C GLU A 41 1.19 9.98 13.26
N VAL A 42 1.97 9.21 12.49
CA VAL A 42 2.36 7.86 12.87
C VAL A 42 3.83 7.80 13.29
N PHE A 43 4.71 8.40 12.49
CA PHE A 43 6.15 8.40 12.76
C PHE A 43 6.70 9.83 12.58
N PRO A 44 6.64 10.68 13.61
CA PRO A 44 7.25 12.01 13.56
C PRO A 44 8.78 11.92 13.67
N ALA A 45 9.49 12.76 12.93
CA ALA A 45 10.94 12.89 13.06
C ALA A 45 11.35 13.22 14.50
N GLY A 46 12.46 12.67 14.93
CA GLY A 46 12.95 12.79 16.32
C GLY A 46 12.37 11.73 17.28
N MET A 47 11.29 11.05 16.94
CA MET A 47 10.75 9.98 17.76
C MET A 47 11.78 8.85 17.91
N ASN A 48 12.01 8.40 19.15
CA ASN A 48 12.99 7.37 19.48
C ASN A 48 14.43 7.65 19.00
N GLY A 49 14.80 8.93 18.83
CA GLY A 49 16.12 9.35 18.35
C GLY A 49 16.35 9.13 16.86
N VAL A 50 15.30 8.89 16.07
CA VAL A 50 15.38 8.73 14.61
C VAL A 50 15.35 10.10 13.93
N THR A 51 16.37 10.40 13.12
CA THR A 51 16.45 11.68 12.42
C THR A 51 15.31 11.89 11.42
N LEU A 52 14.95 10.82 10.69
CA LEU A 52 13.88 10.87 9.68
C LEU A 52 13.29 9.49 9.43
N TYR A 53 11.97 9.42 9.34
CA TYR A 53 11.26 8.25 8.87
C TYR A 53 10.91 8.40 7.38
N ARG A 54 11.19 7.36 6.58
CA ARG A 54 10.94 7.35 5.14
C ARG A 54 10.44 5.99 4.65
N ILE A 55 10.02 5.93 3.38
CA ILE A 55 9.67 4.69 2.67
C ILE A 55 8.51 3.96 3.38
N PRO A 56 7.34 4.60 3.46
CA PRO A 56 6.18 4.02 4.13
C PRO A 56 5.62 2.82 3.38
N GLY A 57 5.14 1.84 4.14
CA GLY A 57 4.31 0.75 3.66
C GLY A 57 3.21 0.43 4.67
N MET A 58 2.08 -0.09 4.18
CA MET A 58 0.92 -0.41 5.01
C MET A 58 0.15 -1.62 4.51
N VAL A 59 -0.28 -2.46 5.43
CA VAL A 59 -1.22 -3.54 5.16
C VAL A 59 -2.29 -3.61 6.25
N VAL A 60 -3.43 -4.21 5.90
CA VAL A 60 -4.50 -4.55 6.85
C VAL A 60 -4.60 -6.07 6.90
N THR A 61 -4.52 -6.64 8.09
CA THR A 61 -4.60 -8.08 8.30
C THR A 61 -6.02 -8.60 8.08
N THR A 62 -6.18 -9.90 8.03
CA THR A 62 -7.50 -10.55 7.88
C THR A 62 -8.46 -10.24 9.02
N ASN A 63 -7.93 -9.91 10.20
CA ASN A 63 -8.73 -9.54 11.39
C ASN A 63 -8.90 -8.01 11.56
N GLY A 64 -8.35 -7.21 10.62
CA GLY A 64 -8.53 -5.76 10.62
C GLY A 64 -7.46 -4.97 11.37
N THR A 65 -6.41 -5.60 11.88
CA THR A 65 -5.25 -4.89 12.41
C THR A 65 -4.52 -4.16 11.29
N VAL A 66 -4.25 -2.87 11.49
CA VAL A 66 -3.47 -2.08 10.53
C VAL A 66 -1.99 -2.10 10.94
N LEU A 67 -1.13 -2.49 10.02
CA LEU A 67 0.32 -2.41 10.17
C LEU A 67 0.86 -1.27 9.32
N ALA A 68 1.47 -0.27 9.96
CA ALA A 68 2.24 0.79 9.30
C ALA A 68 3.72 0.56 9.58
N TYR A 69 4.55 0.58 8.55
CA TYR A 69 5.99 0.37 8.66
C TYR A 69 6.78 1.31 7.75
N CYS A 70 8.04 1.51 8.08
CA CYS A 70 8.90 2.41 7.31
C CYS A 70 10.38 2.23 7.66
N GLU A 71 11.25 2.83 6.85
CA GLU A 71 12.66 3.01 7.18
C GLU A 71 12.81 4.05 8.30
N ALA A 72 13.53 3.70 9.35
CA ALA A 72 13.96 4.60 10.43
C ALA A 72 15.43 4.97 10.22
N ARG A 73 15.67 6.15 9.68
CA ARG A 73 17.01 6.67 9.34
C ARG A 73 17.59 7.36 10.55
N ARG A 74 18.55 6.70 11.21
CA ARG A 74 19.08 7.11 12.51
C ARG A 74 19.84 8.42 12.42
N ASP A 75 20.85 8.50 11.56
CA ASP A 75 21.87 9.54 11.61
C ASP A 75 21.84 10.49 10.41
N SER A 76 21.17 10.12 9.33
CA SER A 76 21.15 10.89 8.11
C SER A 76 19.80 10.82 7.39
N ARG A 77 19.63 11.72 6.40
CA ARG A 77 18.46 11.71 5.50
C ARG A 77 18.72 10.90 4.21
N ALA A 78 19.93 10.36 4.07
CA ALA A 78 20.38 9.63 2.88
C ALA A 78 19.75 8.24 2.78
N ASP A 79 19.80 7.66 1.59
CA ASP A 79 19.33 6.28 1.33
C ASP A 79 20.34 5.23 1.82
N TRP A 80 21.51 5.65 2.31
CA TRP A 80 22.56 4.84 2.90
C TRP A 80 22.93 5.38 4.28
N GLY A 81 23.23 4.49 5.21
CA GLY A 81 23.57 4.82 6.59
C GLY A 81 22.97 3.81 7.56
N GLU A 82 22.91 4.17 8.83
CA GLU A 82 22.25 3.36 9.85
C GLU A 82 20.73 3.49 9.69
N ILE A 83 20.12 2.47 9.07
CA ILE A 83 18.69 2.42 8.78
C ILE A 83 18.10 1.12 9.32
N GLU A 84 17.05 1.23 10.06
CA GLU A 84 16.25 0.15 10.63
C GLU A 84 14.85 0.12 9.99
N VAL A 85 14.09 -0.94 10.21
CA VAL A 85 12.66 -0.96 9.90
C VAL A 85 11.85 -0.91 11.19
N HIS A 86 11.05 0.13 11.32
CA HIS A 86 10.11 0.32 12.40
C HIS A 86 8.69 0.02 11.93
N LEU A 87 7.90 -0.55 12.85
CA LEU A 87 6.50 -0.88 12.63
C LEU A 87 5.66 -0.38 13.81
N ARG A 88 4.45 0.06 13.51
CA ARG A 88 3.39 0.30 14.50
C ARG A 88 2.11 -0.41 14.07
N ARG A 89 1.39 -0.92 15.05
CA ARG A 89 0.08 -1.54 14.85
C ARG A 89 -1.04 -0.60 15.29
N SER A 90 -2.18 -0.65 14.63
CA SER A 90 -3.42 -0.02 15.07
C SER A 90 -4.54 -1.04 15.13
N LEU A 91 -5.26 -1.08 16.25
CA LEU A 91 -6.37 -1.99 16.49
C LEU A 91 -7.73 -1.33 16.29
N ASP A 92 -7.76 -0.05 15.93
CA ASP A 92 -8.96 0.80 15.79
C ASP A 92 -9.07 1.47 14.41
N GLY A 93 -8.49 0.81 13.40
CA GLY A 93 -8.56 1.26 12.01
C GLY A 93 -7.72 2.50 11.72
N GLY A 94 -6.56 2.65 12.36
CA GLY A 94 -5.63 3.75 12.11
C GLY A 94 -5.94 5.04 12.86
N LYS A 95 -6.84 5.02 13.85
CA LYS A 95 -7.16 6.18 14.70
C LYS A 95 -6.09 6.40 15.76
N THR A 96 -5.65 5.32 16.39
CA THR A 96 -4.54 5.33 17.36
C THR A 96 -3.52 4.24 17.05
N TRP A 97 -2.29 4.42 17.51
CA TRP A 97 -1.16 3.56 17.17
C TRP A 97 -0.43 3.07 18.42
N LEU A 98 -0.22 1.76 18.48
CA LEU A 98 0.55 1.11 19.54
C LEU A 98 2.03 1.58 19.50
N PRO A 99 2.83 1.31 20.54
CA PRO A 99 4.25 1.63 20.55
C PRO A 99 5.00 1.08 19.33
N VAL A 100 6.10 1.73 18.99
CA VAL A 100 6.99 1.30 17.89
C VAL A 100 7.62 -0.05 18.22
N GLN A 101 7.62 -0.93 17.22
CA GLN A 101 8.40 -2.17 17.20
C GLN A 101 9.55 -2.03 16.21
N HIS A 102 10.71 -2.58 16.56
CA HIS A 102 11.82 -2.78 15.64
C HIS A 102 11.68 -4.20 15.08
N ILE A 103 11.36 -4.35 13.81
CA ILE A 103 11.10 -5.66 13.20
C ILE A 103 12.25 -6.14 12.31
N ALA A 104 13.15 -5.26 11.92
CA ALA A 104 14.39 -5.60 11.25
C ALA A 104 15.52 -4.73 11.80
N HIS A 105 16.74 -5.22 11.71
CA HIS A 105 17.94 -4.64 12.32
C HIS A 105 17.88 -4.64 13.86
N HIS A 106 17.33 -5.67 14.47
CA HIS A 106 17.45 -5.94 15.91
C HIS A 106 18.31 -7.19 16.13
N GLY A 107 19.04 -7.26 17.25
CA GLY A 107 19.96 -8.36 17.56
C GLY A 107 21.36 -8.15 16.97
N GLU A 108 22.08 -9.25 16.76
CA GLU A 108 23.42 -9.19 16.20
C GLU A 108 23.42 -8.70 14.74
N ARG A 109 24.41 -7.87 14.41
CA ARG A 109 24.61 -7.38 13.05
C ARG A 109 24.87 -8.54 12.10
N MET A 110 24.21 -8.53 10.93
CA MET A 110 24.52 -9.46 9.87
C MET A 110 25.78 -8.98 9.12
N GLU A 111 26.79 -9.84 9.02
CA GLU A 111 28.00 -9.53 8.27
C GLU A 111 27.72 -9.39 6.76
N GLY A 112 28.46 -8.52 6.11
CA GLY A 112 28.52 -8.43 4.67
C GLY A 112 27.82 -7.21 4.08
N ASN A 113 28.45 -6.03 4.17
CA ASN A 113 28.17 -4.93 3.27
C ASN A 113 29.00 -5.13 1.98
N PRO A 114 28.39 -5.61 0.85
CA PRO A 114 29.13 -5.83 -0.39
C PRO A 114 29.55 -4.51 -1.08
N ARG A 115 29.10 -3.37 -0.56
CA ARG A 115 29.50 -2.04 -1.02
C ARG A 115 30.19 -1.26 0.08
N LYS A 116 31.39 -0.81 -0.20
CA LYS A 116 32.11 0.22 0.55
C LYS A 116 31.52 1.63 0.26
N ALA A 117 30.24 1.74 -0.04
CA ALA A 117 29.66 3.00 -0.48
C ALA A 117 28.96 3.68 0.71
N THR A 118 29.54 4.76 1.17
CA THR A 118 28.98 5.85 1.99
C THR A 118 28.56 5.57 3.44
N GLY A 119 28.28 4.37 3.84
CA GLY A 119 28.09 4.00 5.25
C GLY A 119 29.42 3.59 5.89
N GLY A 120 29.62 3.83 7.18
CA GLY A 120 30.76 3.30 7.93
C GLY A 120 30.79 1.76 7.84
N GLU A 121 31.96 1.14 8.00
CA GLU A 121 32.12 -0.34 7.94
C GLU A 121 31.20 -1.09 8.91
N THR A 122 30.64 -0.39 9.89
CA THR A 122 29.78 -0.93 10.94
C THR A 122 28.29 -0.63 10.74
N GLU A 123 27.88 0.23 9.80
CA GLU A 123 26.50 0.59 9.57
C GLU A 123 25.76 -0.45 8.73
N GLN A 124 24.47 -0.65 9.03
CA GLN A 124 23.57 -1.48 8.24
C GLN A 124 22.45 -0.63 7.65
N THR A 125 22.26 -0.75 6.35
CA THR A 125 21.15 -0.14 5.65
C THR A 125 20.07 -1.20 5.42
N VAL A 126 19.04 -1.23 6.25
CA VAL A 126 17.85 -2.05 6.03
C VAL A 126 16.85 -1.23 5.22
N ASN A 127 16.54 -1.67 4.01
CA ASN A 127 15.85 -0.83 3.04
C ASN A 127 14.69 -1.52 2.34
N ASN A 128 13.79 -0.69 1.80
CA ASN A 128 12.69 -1.08 0.93
C ASN A 128 11.78 -2.17 1.54
N PRO A 129 11.19 -1.95 2.71
CA PRO A 129 10.30 -2.93 3.33
C PRO A 129 9.03 -3.14 2.50
N VAL A 130 8.58 -4.39 2.43
CA VAL A 130 7.33 -4.81 1.77
C VAL A 130 6.62 -5.84 2.63
N ALA A 131 5.34 -5.65 2.90
CA ALA A 131 4.50 -6.67 3.52
C ALA A 131 3.48 -7.24 2.53
N ILE A 132 3.09 -8.49 2.74
CA ILE A 132 1.92 -9.13 2.13
C ILE A 132 1.15 -9.85 3.23
N VAL A 133 -0.16 -9.67 3.24
CA VAL A 133 -1.05 -10.50 4.05
C VAL A 133 -1.51 -11.68 3.19
N ASP A 134 -1.12 -12.87 3.59
CA ASP A 134 -1.65 -14.08 3.01
C ASP A 134 -3.07 -14.32 3.53
N ARG A 135 -4.05 -14.12 2.67
CA ARG A 135 -5.47 -14.21 3.03
C ARG A 135 -5.96 -15.63 3.29
N GLU A 136 -5.22 -16.64 2.87
CA GLU A 136 -5.56 -18.04 3.09
C GLU A 136 -5.12 -18.53 4.47
N THR A 137 -3.94 -18.10 4.91
CA THR A 137 -3.38 -18.50 6.19
C THR A 137 -3.57 -17.45 7.30
N GLY A 138 -3.81 -16.19 6.95
CA GLY A 138 -3.83 -15.05 7.85
C GLY A 138 -2.44 -14.55 8.22
N ALA A 139 -1.37 -15.20 7.77
CA ALA A 139 -0.01 -14.82 8.07
C ALA A 139 0.42 -13.56 7.29
N ILE A 140 1.45 -12.90 7.81
CA ILE A 140 2.06 -11.75 7.17
C ILE A 140 3.48 -12.12 6.77
N GLU A 141 3.76 -12.07 5.47
CA GLU A 141 5.12 -12.13 4.94
C GLU A 141 5.67 -10.72 4.86
N PHE A 142 6.86 -10.50 5.41
CA PHE A 142 7.53 -9.21 5.44
C PHE A 142 8.93 -9.34 4.87
N LEU A 143 9.15 -8.68 3.72
CA LEU A 143 10.41 -8.71 2.99
C LEU A 143 11.13 -7.38 3.16
N TYR A 144 12.46 -7.44 3.25
CA TYR A 144 13.32 -6.26 3.26
C TYR A 144 14.69 -6.58 2.67
N CYS A 145 15.39 -5.55 2.22
CA CYS A 145 16.75 -5.70 1.74
C CYS A 145 17.76 -5.18 2.76
N LEU A 146 18.95 -5.77 2.76
CA LEU A 146 20.09 -5.33 3.54
C LEU A 146 21.17 -4.81 2.60
N ASN A 147 21.58 -3.56 2.80
CA ASN A 147 22.62 -2.89 2.02
C ASN A 147 22.37 -2.94 0.50
N TYR A 148 21.12 -2.97 0.08
CA TYR A 148 20.71 -3.13 -1.33
C TYR A 148 21.36 -4.34 -2.05
N ALA A 149 21.75 -5.38 -1.32
CA ALA A 149 22.50 -6.50 -1.88
C ALA A 149 21.96 -7.87 -1.48
N ARG A 150 21.30 -7.95 -0.34
CA ARG A 150 20.72 -9.18 0.20
C ARG A 150 19.25 -8.95 0.52
N CYS A 151 18.41 -9.93 0.30
CA CYS A 151 17.00 -9.88 0.60
C CYS A 151 16.61 -10.92 1.65
N PHE A 152 15.76 -10.54 2.59
CA PHE A 152 15.32 -11.39 3.68
C PHE A 152 13.80 -11.39 3.78
N SER A 153 13.25 -12.49 4.29
CA SER A 153 11.84 -12.61 4.69
C SER A 153 11.76 -12.94 6.18
N ILE A 154 10.78 -12.33 6.85
CA ILE A 154 10.29 -12.69 8.19
C ILE A 154 8.79 -12.86 8.13
N ARG A 155 8.24 -13.70 9.02
CA ARG A 155 6.83 -14.05 9.05
C ARG A 155 6.22 -13.78 10.41
N SER A 156 4.98 -13.28 10.41
CA SER A 156 4.14 -13.17 11.60
C SER A 156 2.85 -13.97 11.43
N GLU A 157 2.44 -14.68 12.48
CA GLU A 157 1.18 -15.44 12.54
C GLU A 157 0.21 -14.88 13.58
N ASP A 158 0.54 -13.74 14.20
CA ASP A 158 -0.15 -13.10 15.31
C ASP A 158 -0.40 -11.60 15.07
N GLU A 159 -0.83 -11.22 13.88
CA GLU A 159 -1.18 -9.84 13.54
C GLU A 159 0.01 -8.85 13.65
N GLY A 160 1.23 -9.32 13.40
CA GLY A 160 2.43 -8.51 13.50
C GLY A 160 2.89 -8.24 14.94
N GLU A 161 2.43 -9.03 15.92
CA GLU A 161 2.88 -8.91 17.30
C GLU A 161 4.28 -9.47 17.50
N THR A 162 4.53 -10.65 16.95
CA THR A 162 5.85 -11.27 16.92
C THR A 162 6.25 -11.68 15.50
N TRP A 163 7.56 -11.85 15.30
CA TRP A 163 8.14 -12.14 14.01
C TRP A 163 9.12 -13.32 14.11
N SER A 164 9.17 -14.14 13.06
CA SER A 164 10.13 -15.21 12.91
C SER A 164 11.57 -14.67 12.83
N LYS A 165 12.55 -15.57 12.92
CA LYS A 165 13.93 -15.24 12.54
C LYS A 165 14.00 -14.94 11.05
N PRO A 166 14.89 -14.02 10.62
CA PRO A 166 15.11 -13.73 9.21
C PRO A 166 15.59 -14.96 8.42
N ILE A 167 15.00 -15.17 7.26
CA ILE A 167 15.43 -16.16 6.27
C ILE A 167 15.95 -15.38 5.06
N GLU A 168 17.17 -15.66 4.62
CA GLU A 168 17.73 -15.03 3.43
C GLU A 168 17.11 -15.65 2.17
N ILE A 169 16.58 -14.79 1.29
CA ILE A 169 15.94 -15.14 0.02
C ILE A 169 16.65 -14.51 -1.19
N THR A 170 17.90 -14.08 -1.03
CA THR A 170 18.69 -13.43 -2.10
C THR A 170 18.81 -14.30 -3.34
N ASP A 171 18.78 -15.62 -3.20
CA ASP A 171 18.86 -16.56 -4.32
C ASP A 171 17.67 -16.42 -5.28
N ALA A 172 16.51 -15.94 -4.84
CA ALA A 172 15.38 -15.61 -5.70
C ALA A 172 15.74 -14.58 -6.79
N PHE A 173 16.78 -13.77 -6.59
CA PHE A 173 17.19 -12.74 -7.55
C PHE A 173 18.26 -13.23 -8.55
N GLN A 174 18.89 -14.39 -8.31
CA GLN A 174 19.97 -14.89 -9.15
C GLN A 174 19.56 -15.14 -10.62
N PRO A 175 18.34 -15.63 -10.94
CA PRO A 175 17.94 -15.82 -12.33
C PRO A 175 18.01 -14.55 -13.18
N PHE A 176 17.80 -13.37 -12.60
CA PHE A 176 17.91 -12.10 -13.31
C PHE A 176 19.34 -11.81 -13.80
N ARG A 177 20.41 -12.38 -13.16
CA ARG A 177 21.80 -12.19 -13.57
C ARG A 177 22.10 -12.71 -14.97
N LYS A 178 21.31 -13.65 -15.45
CA LYS A 178 21.46 -14.16 -16.83
C LYS A 178 21.26 -13.07 -17.88
N ARG A 179 20.46 -12.06 -17.54
CA ARG A 179 20.15 -10.93 -18.43
C ARG A 179 20.83 -9.64 -17.99
N TYR A 180 20.96 -9.42 -16.67
CA TYR A 180 21.53 -8.21 -16.09
C TYR A 180 22.47 -8.57 -14.92
N PRO A 181 23.75 -8.24 -14.99
CA PRO A 181 24.72 -8.48 -13.90
C PRO A 181 24.50 -7.44 -12.79
N TRP A 182 23.37 -7.51 -12.11
CA TRP A 182 23.01 -6.59 -11.05
C TRP A 182 23.98 -6.61 -9.87
N LYS A 183 24.15 -5.48 -9.20
CA LYS A 183 24.88 -5.30 -7.95
C LYS A 183 23.98 -4.77 -6.85
N VAL A 184 22.84 -4.21 -7.21
CA VAL A 184 21.86 -3.59 -6.33
C VAL A 184 20.51 -4.23 -6.56
N ILE A 185 19.85 -4.61 -5.47
CA ILE A 185 18.48 -5.16 -5.46
C ILE A 185 17.64 -4.44 -4.43
N ALA A 186 16.37 -4.31 -4.72
CA ALA A 186 15.39 -3.87 -3.74
C ALA A 186 14.00 -4.41 -4.05
N THR A 187 13.23 -4.61 -3.00
CA THR A 187 11.80 -4.89 -3.05
C THR A 187 11.01 -3.59 -3.23
N GLY A 188 9.78 -3.62 -3.74
CA GLY A 188 8.79 -2.57 -3.90
C GLY A 188 9.28 -1.13 -4.01
N PRO A 189 9.23 -0.30 -2.94
CA PRO A 189 8.69 -0.55 -1.59
C PRO A 189 7.16 -0.48 -1.51
N GLY A 190 6.61 -0.60 -0.31
CA GLY A 190 5.18 -0.56 -0.05
C GLY A 190 4.63 -1.96 0.26
N HIS A 191 3.57 -2.40 -0.40
CA HIS A 191 3.00 -3.73 -0.18
C HIS A 191 3.10 -4.62 -1.43
N GLY A 192 3.08 -5.95 -1.22
CA GLY A 192 2.89 -6.94 -2.26
C GLY A 192 1.42 -7.31 -2.43
N THR A 193 1.10 -8.21 -3.36
CA THR A 193 -0.27 -8.66 -3.57
C THR A 193 -0.39 -10.18 -3.63
N GLN A 194 -1.53 -10.71 -3.18
CA GLN A 194 -1.89 -12.11 -3.35
C GLN A 194 -2.90 -12.25 -4.49
N LEU A 195 -2.61 -13.13 -5.42
CA LEU A 195 -3.52 -13.48 -6.51
C LEU A 195 -4.61 -14.46 -6.04
N SER A 196 -5.63 -14.64 -6.87
CA SER A 196 -6.75 -15.53 -6.55
C SER A 196 -6.38 -17.02 -6.49
N ASN A 197 -5.23 -17.40 -7.04
CA ASN A 197 -4.68 -18.76 -6.94
C ASN A 197 -3.75 -18.97 -5.74
N GLY A 198 -3.72 -18.03 -4.79
CA GLY A 198 -2.89 -18.08 -3.58
C GLY A 198 -1.47 -17.49 -3.77
N ARG A 199 -1.01 -17.28 -5.02
CA ARG A 199 0.33 -16.74 -5.28
C ARG A 199 0.56 -15.39 -4.64
N LEU A 200 1.66 -15.26 -3.92
CA LEU A 200 2.17 -13.99 -3.41
C LEU A 200 3.13 -13.39 -4.45
N VAL A 201 2.96 -12.10 -4.77
CA VAL A 201 3.78 -11.41 -5.77
C VAL A 201 4.32 -10.10 -5.19
N VAL A 202 5.64 -9.91 -5.31
CA VAL A 202 6.34 -8.70 -4.87
C VAL A 202 7.03 -8.06 -6.08
N PRO A 203 6.78 -6.77 -6.37
CA PRO A 203 7.59 -6.06 -7.36
C PRO A 203 9.00 -5.85 -6.82
N VAL A 204 9.99 -5.95 -7.69
CA VAL A 204 11.40 -5.74 -7.37
C VAL A 204 12.07 -4.89 -8.44
N TRP A 205 13.12 -4.18 -8.04
CA TRP A 205 13.98 -3.51 -9.00
C TRP A 205 15.43 -3.84 -8.73
N LEU A 206 16.20 -3.89 -9.80
CA LEU A 206 17.60 -4.28 -9.77
C LEU A 206 18.41 -3.29 -10.60
N ALA A 207 19.61 -2.95 -10.13
CA ALA A 207 20.48 -2.01 -10.82
C ALA A 207 21.91 -2.55 -11.01
N TYR A 208 22.57 -2.09 -12.07
CA TYR A 208 24.00 -2.35 -12.30
C TYR A 208 24.87 -1.69 -11.24
N GLY A 209 24.46 -0.52 -10.75
CA GLY A 209 25.24 0.25 -9.81
C GLY A 209 26.49 0.88 -10.41
N ASP A 210 26.52 1.12 -11.71
CA ASP A 210 27.69 1.66 -12.42
C ASP A 210 27.61 3.19 -12.56
N VAL A 211 26.38 3.74 -12.57
CA VAL A 211 26.14 5.20 -12.66
C VAL A 211 25.27 5.59 -11.47
N GLY A 212 25.92 5.83 -10.33
CA GLY A 212 25.22 5.96 -9.05
C GLY A 212 24.68 4.60 -8.57
N ASP A 213 24.22 4.55 -7.34
CA ASP A 213 23.88 3.29 -6.69
C ASP A 213 22.63 2.61 -7.27
N HIS A 214 21.71 3.39 -7.83
CA HIS A 214 20.39 2.93 -8.26
C HIS A 214 20.22 2.93 -9.78
N SER A 215 21.32 2.99 -10.54
CA SER A 215 21.25 3.18 -12.01
C SER A 215 22.37 2.45 -12.75
N PRO A 216 22.12 2.05 -14.02
CA PRO A 216 20.80 1.86 -14.64
C PRO A 216 20.03 0.73 -13.97
N SER A 217 18.70 0.80 -13.98
CA SER A 217 17.84 -0.15 -13.27
C SER A 217 16.72 -0.68 -14.16
N PHE A 218 16.15 -1.82 -13.80
CA PHE A 218 14.98 -2.44 -14.40
C PHE A 218 14.07 -3.03 -13.33
N CYS A 219 12.81 -3.31 -13.68
CA CYS A 219 11.82 -3.88 -12.79
C CYS A 219 11.41 -5.28 -13.22
N GLY A 220 11.14 -6.11 -12.23
CA GLY A 220 10.57 -7.44 -12.35
C GLY A 220 9.71 -7.76 -11.13
N THR A 221 9.45 -9.03 -10.94
CA THR A 221 8.75 -9.55 -9.77
C THR A 221 9.47 -10.76 -9.20
N ILE A 222 9.32 -10.97 -7.89
CA ILE A 222 9.54 -12.27 -7.24
C ILE A 222 8.19 -12.76 -6.72
N TYR A 223 8.05 -14.06 -6.57
CA TYR A 223 6.78 -14.66 -6.16
C TYR A 223 6.99 -15.89 -5.26
N SER A 224 5.93 -16.27 -4.56
CA SER A 224 5.83 -17.51 -3.82
C SER A 224 4.50 -18.19 -4.11
N ASP A 225 4.53 -19.50 -4.39
CA ASP A 225 3.36 -20.36 -4.59
C ASP A 225 3.06 -21.26 -3.37
N ASP A 226 3.82 -21.08 -2.29
CA ASP A 226 3.76 -21.89 -1.08
C ASP A 226 3.71 -21.04 0.20
N HIS A 227 2.91 -19.96 0.16
CA HIS A 227 2.66 -19.09 1.31
C HIS A 227 3.92 -18.45 1.93
N GLY A 228 4.91 -18.10 1.10
CA GLY A 228 6.15 -17.46 1.53
C GLY A 228 7.27 -18.43 1.92
N GLY A 229 7.05 -19.75 1.80
CA GLY A 229 8.04 -20.77 2.13
C GLY A 229 9.26 -20.74 1.20
N ASN A 230 9.02 -20.52 -0.09
CA ASN A 230 10.06 -20.34 -1.11
C ASN A 230 9.72 -19.14 -2.00
N TRP A 231 10.75 -18.44 -2.44
CA TRP A 231 10.64 -17.30 -3.34
C TRP A 231 11.41 -17.55 -4.63
N GLU A 232 10.81 -17.20 -5.75
CA GLU A 232 11.36 -17.39 -7.09
C GLU A 232 11.29 -16.11 -7.93
N ALA A 233 12.16 -16.01 -8.94
CA ALA A 233 12.16 -14.91 -9.89
C ALA A 233 11.03 -15.04 -10.91
N GLY A 234 10.26 -13.97 -11.11
CA GLY A 234 9.50 -13.79 -12.33
C GLY A 234 10.36 -13.28 -13.49
N GLN A 235 9.71 -12.80 -14.54
CA GLN A 235 10.40 -12.16 -15.67
C GLN A 235 10.61 -10.66 -15.41
N ILE A 236 11.44 -10.04 -16.24
CA ILE A 236 11.57 -8.59 -16.29
C ILE A 236 10.29 -8.03 -16.88
N ALA A 237 9.62 -7.18 -16.10
CA ALA A 237 8.37 -6.52 -16.49
C ALA A 237 8.63 -5.21 -17.26
N VAL A 238 9.61 -4.41 -16.81
CA VAL A 238 9.99 -3.14 -17.43
C VAL A 238 11.51 -3.10 -17.59
N PRO A 239 12.05 -3.27 -18.80
CA PRO A 239 13.47 -3.17 -19.07
C PRO A 239 13.94 -1.71 -19.12
N ASN A 240 15.24 -1.48 -18.95
CA ASN A 240 15.89 -0.18 -19.19
C ASN A 240 16.31 -0.09 -20.66
N GLU A 241 15.38 0.04 -21.57
CA GLU A 241 15.58 0.01 -23.01
C GLU A 241 14.72 1.07 -23.71
N GLY A 242 15.18 1.54 -24.88
CA GLY A 242 14.42 2.48 -25.70
C GLY A 242 14.11 3.79 -24.96
N GLU A 243 12.84 4.07 -24.77
CA GLU A 243 12.34 5.29 -24.10
C GLU A 243 12.19 5.11 -22.57
N PHE A 244 12.38 3.89 -22.03
CA PHE A 244 12.24 3.60 -20.62
C PHE A 244 13.58 3.74 -19.91
N HIS A 245 13.76 4.84 -19.18
CA HIS A 245 15.01 5.17 -18.50
C HIS A 245 14.92 4.95 -16.99
N HIS A 246 15.76 4.07 -16.48
CA HIS A 246 15.88 3.73 -15.06
C HIS A 246 14.53 3.43 -14.41
N PRO A 247 13.72 2.48 -14.95
CA PRO A 247 12.56 1.98 -14.23
C PRO A 247 13.03 1.32 -12.93
N ASN A 248 12.36 1.66 -11.82
CA ASN A 248 12.76 1.16 -10.50
C ASN A 248 11.55 0.93 -9.60
N GLU A 249 11.39 1.63 -8.50
CA GLU A 249 10.33 1.42 -7.53
C GLU A 249 8.96 1.26 -8.17
N SER A 250 8.31 0.17 -7.86
CA SER A 250 7.06 -0.23 -8.51
C SER A 250 6.07 -0.75 -7.51
N MET A 251 4.80 -0.54 -7.80
CA MET A 251 3.68 -1.14 -7.09
C MET A 251 2.83 -1.94 -8.05
N LEU A 252 2.16 -2.95 -7.54
CA LEU A 252 1.26 -3.78 -8.32
C LEU A 252 -0.05 -4.04 -7.57
N THR A 253 -1.09 -4.30 -8.35
CA THR A 253 -2.40 -4.69 -7.83
C THR A 253 -3.06 -5.68 -8.79
N THR A 254 -4.07 -6.41 -8.31
CA THR A 254 -4.84 -7.32 -9.16
C THR A 254 -5.73 -6.54 -10.14
N THR A 255 -6.01 -7.12 -11.31
CA THR A 255 -7.04 -6.66 -12.25
C THR A 255 -8.37 -7.38 -12.02
N SER A 256 -9.47 -6.89 -12.59
CA SER A 256 -10.78 -7.53 -12.51
C SER A 256 -10.80 -8.93 -13.15
N GLN A 257 -9.85 -9.22 -14.03
CA GLN A 257 -9.67 -10.51 -14.68
C GLN A 257 -8.74 -11.47 -13.93
N GLY A 258 -8.31 -11.09 -12.70
CA GLY A 258 -7.42 -11.90 -11.88
C GLY A 258 -5.93 -11.80 -12.23
N GLY A 259 -5.56 -11.01 -13.23
CA GLY A 259 -4.16 -10.68 -13.53
C GLY A 259 -3.62 -9.55 -12.66
N VAL A 260 -2.50 -8.96 -13.10
CA VAL A 260 -1.76 -7.92 -12.38
C VAL A 260 -1.57 -6.69 -13.27
N LEU A 261 -1.77 -5.51 -12.69
CA LEU A 261 -1.31 -4.23 -13.22
C LEU A 261 -0.10 -3.77 -12.41
N LEU A 262 1.03 -3.55 -13.06
CA LEU A 262 2.26 -3.00 -12.47
C LEU A 262 2.40 -1.52 -12.89
N VAL A 263 2.66 -0.66 -11.91
CA VAL A 263 2.92 0.78 -12.11
C VAL A 263 4.34 1.09 -11.62
N THR A 264 5.16 1.64 -12.50
CA THR A 264 6.60 1.80 -12.28
C THR A 264 7.02 3.27 -12.33
N ARG A 265 7.87 3.65 -11.38
CA ARG A 265 8.62 4.92 -11.36
C ARG A 265 9.75 4.88 -12.38
N SER A 266 10.02 5.99 -13.06
CA SER A 266 11.15 6.13 -13.96
C SER A 266 11.66 7.58 -14.03
N VAL A 267 12.81 7.77 -14.71
CA VAL A 267 13.33 9.09 -15.05
C VAL A 267 13.12 9.43 -16.53
N SER A 268 12.19 8.75 -17.18
CA SER A 268 11.89 8.90 -18.60
C SER A 268 11.32 10.27 -18.94
N ARG A 269 11.64 10.77 -20.15
CA ARG A 269 11.28 12.14 -20.58
C ARG A 269 9.78 12.47 -20.63
N PRO A 270 8.86 11.54 -20.96
CA PRO A 270 7.43 11.86 -20.95
C PRO A 270 6.88 12.27 -19.57
N ASN A 271 7.63 12.03 -18.48
CA ASN A 271 7.20 12.30 -17.11
C ASN A 271 5.83 11.66 -16.80
N ARG A 272 5.68 10.41 -17.21
CA ARG A 272 4.50 9.57 -16.98
C ARG A 272 4.91 8.25 -16.34
N LYS A 273 4.05 7.72 -15.51
CA LYS A 273 4.21 6.36 -14.98
C LYS A 273 4.26 5.36 -16.13
N ILE A 274 5.16 4.39 -16.03
CA ILE A 274 5.17 3.24 -16.92
C ILE A 274 4.20 2.22 -16.33
N VAL A 275 3.35 1.65 -17.19
CA VAL A 275 2.40 0.59 -16.81
C VAL A 275 2.56 -0.61 -17.73
N THR A 276 2.39 -1.79 -17.15
CA THR A 276 2.33 -3.08 -17.86
C THR A 276 1.43 -4.04 -17.11
N THR A 277 0.90 -5.04 -17.80
CA THR A 277 0.01 -6.05 -17.23
C THR A 277 0.51 -7.45 -17.50
N SER A 278 0.17 -8.37 -16.62
CA SER A 278 0.41 -9.81 -16.75
C SER A 278 -0.80 -10.59 -16.21
N SER A 279 -1.12 -11.73 -16.83
CA SER A 279 -2.16 -12.62 -16.31
C SER A 279 -1.71 -13.45 -15.11
N THR A 280 -0.41 -13.61 -14.92
CA THR A 280 0.20 -14.46 -13.89
C THR A 280 0.95 -13.69 -12.81
N GLY A 281 1.27 -12.41 -13.08
CA GLY A 281 2.11 -11.58 -12.21
C GLY A 281 3.60 -11.90 -12.28
N ILE A 282 4.01 -12.92 -13.02
CA ILE A 282 5.41 -13.38 -13.08
C ILE A 282 5.99 -13.44 -14.49
N ASP A 283 5.14 -13.57 -15.50
CA ASP A 283 5.54 -13.67 -16.91
C ASP A 283 4.46 -13.09 -17.83
N GLY A 284 4.68 -13.22 -19.14
CA GLY A 284 3.68 -12.79 -20.14
C GLY A 284 3.33 -11.30 -20.05
N TRP A 285 4.26 -10.46 -19.62
CA TRP A 285 4.04 -9.03 -19.49
C TRP A 285 3.71 -8.37 -20.85
N SER A 286 2.66 -7.57 -20.86
CA SER A 286 2.35 -6.72 -22.02
C SER A 286 3.50 -5.74 -22.28
N ALA A 287 3.60 -5.23 -23.52
CA ALA A 287 4.57 -4.18 -23.80
C ALA A 287 4.38 -3.00 -22.84
N PRO A 288 5.42 -2.57 -22.09
CA PRO A 288 5.33 -1.42 -21.22
C PRO A 288 4.94 -0.17 -21.99
N ARG A 289 4.18 0.73 -21.39
CA ARG A 289 3.77 2.00 -21.99
C ARG A 289 3.67 3.10 -20.96
N PHE A 290 3.85 4.35 -21.36
CA PHE A 290 3.54 5.51 -20.52
C PHE A 290 2.03 5.71 -20.41
N HIS A 291 1.55 5.88 -19.18
CA HIS A 291 0.13 6.15 -18.94
C HIS A 291 -0.17 7.65 -19.04
N PRO A 292 -1.05 8.12 -19.94
CA PRO A 292 -1.22 9.54 -20.22
C PRO A 292 -1.69 10.38 -19.01
N GLN A 293 -2.46 9.79 -18.09
CA GLN A 293 -3.04 10.50 -16.95
C GLN A 293 -2.26 10.33 -15.63
N LEU A 294 -1.23 9.45 -15.58
CA LEU A 294 -0.44 9.23 -14.38
C LEU A 294 0.90 9.95 -14.49
N LEU A 295 1.03 11.07 -13.80
CA LEU A 295 2.25 11.87 -13.79
C LEU A 295 3.38 11.18 -13.03
N GLU A 296 4.62 11.41 -13.50
CA GLU A 296 5.85 10.90 -12.87
C GLU A 296 6.73 12.06 -12.38
N PRO A 297 6.61 12.43 -11.09
CA PRO A 297 7.50 13.43 -10.48
C PRO A 297 8.86 12.85 -10.05
N VAL A 298 9.21 11.67 -10.50
CA VAL A 298 10.35 10.85 -10.04
C VAL A 298 10.15 10.44 -8.56
N CYS A 299 9.01 9.82 -8.30
CA CYS A 299 8.60 9.39 -6.96
C CYS A 299 7.84 8.06 -7.05
N MET A 300 8.01 7.20 -6.04
CA MET A 300 7.16 6.02 -5.86
C MET A 300 5.69 6.44 -5.81
N ALA A 301 4.80 5.56 -6.21
CA ALA A 301 3.34 5.73 -6.16
C ALA A 301 2.71 4.45 -5.61
N SER A 302 1.56 4.54 -4.98
CA SER A 302 0.80 3.37 -4.59
C SER A 302 -0.39 3.14 -5.52
N ILE A 303 -0.74 1.88 -5.72
CA ILE A 303 -1.93 1.43 -6.42
C ILE A 303 -2.59 0.30 -5.64
N LEU A 304 -3.89 0.36 -5.50
CA LEU A 304 -4.66 -0.58 -4.68
C LEU A 304 -6.00 -0.89 -5.35
N ARG A 305 -6.39 -2.17 -5.41
CA ARG A 305 -7.76 -2.57 -5.74
C ARG A 305 -8.60 -2.61 -4.48
N ILE A 306 -9.77 -2.01 -4.56
CA ILE A 306 -10.85 -2.21 -3.60
C ILE A 306 -11.90 -3.09 -4.27
N PRO A 307 -12.17 -4.28 -3.74
CA PRO A 307 -13.08 -5.22 -4.37
C PRO A 307 -14.55 -4.76 -4.24
N LYS A 308 -15.39 -5.20 -5.16
CA LYS A 308 -16.82 -4.87 -5.23
C LYS A 308 -17.62 -5.29 -3.99
N GLU A 309 -17.10 -6.24 -3.20
CA GLU A 309 -17.70 -6.69 -1.94
C GLU A 309 -17.66 -5.58 -0.86
N ILE A 310 -16.70 -4.66 -0.97
CA ILE A 310 -16.56 -3.49 -0.08
C ILE A 310 -17.40 -2.31 -0.61
N PHE A 311 -17.35 -2.09 -1.93
CA PHE A 311 -18.16 -1.07 -2.60
C PHE A 311 -18.92 -1.73 -3.75
N ALA A 312 -20.08 -1.20 -4.11
CA ALA A 312 -20.94 -1.74 -5.17
C ALA A 312 -20.24 -1.90 -6.54
N HIS A 313 -19.02 -1.38 -6.69
CA HIS A 313 -18.18 -1.46 -7.89
C HIS A 313 -16.73 -1.71 -7.51
N ASP A 314 -16.00 -2.39 -8.39
CA ASP A 314 -14.54 -2.48 -8.32
C ASP A 314 -13.90 -1.12 -8.60
N PHE A 315 -12.95 -0.74 -7.76
CA PHE A 315 -12.14 0.46 -7.94
C PHE A 315 -10.67 0.12 -7.87
N LEU A 316 -9.88 0.74 -8.75
CA LEU A 316 -8.47 0.96 -8.48
C LEU A 316 -8.29 2.36 -7.89
N LEU A 317 -7.47 2.45 -6.87
CA LEU A 317 -7.01 3.71 -6.30
C LEU A 317 -5.54 3.90 -6.63
N PHE A 318 -5.13 5.13 -6.87
CA PHE A 318 -3.75 5.49 -7.16
C PHE A 318 -3.38 6.77 -6.40
N THR A 319 -2.22 6.76 -5.73
CA THR A 319 -1.70 7.94 -5.03
C THR A 319 -0.28 8.25 -5.45
N ASN A 320 0.00 9.53 -5.69
CA ASN A 320 1.34 10.08 -5.86
C ASN A 320 1.34 11.60 -5.66
N PRO A 321 2.52 12.24 -5.50
CA PRO A 321 2.63 13.69 -5.58
C PRO A 321 2.16 14.19 -6.94
N HIS A 322 1.25 15.18 -6.93
CA HIS A 322 0.57 15.69 -8.12
C HIS A 322 0.67 17.21 -8.24
N GLU A 323 1.88 17.75 -8.08
CA GLU A 323 2.14 19.16 -8.36
C GLU A 323 2.33 19.34 -9.86
N VAL A 324 1.43 20.11 -10.48
CA VAL A 324 1.36 20.24 -11.94
C VAL A 324 1.73 21.63 -12.40
N SER A 325 2.32 21.70 -13.58
CA SER A 325 2.35 22.85 -14.47
C SER A 325 1.71 22.46 -15.81
N ARG A 326 1.64 23.39 -16.75
CA ARG A 326 1.17 23.11 -18.09
C ARG A 326 2.27 23.44 -19.09
N ASP A 327 2.45 22.57 -20.08
CA ASP A 327 3.35 22.85 -21.19
C ASP A 327 2.74 23.88 -22.18
N GLU A 328 3.49 24.22 -23.22
CA GLU A 328 3.06 25.18 -24.27
C GLU A 328 1.78 24.75 -25.00
N LYS A 329 1.43 23.46 -24.95
CA LYS A 329 0.21 22.90 -25.52
C LYS A 329 -0.95 22.79 -24.52
N GLY A 330 -0.74 23.27 -23.29
CA GLY A 330 -1.71 23.19 -22.21
C GLY A 330 -1.81 21.81 -21.54
N VAL A 331 -0.93 20.87 -21.87
CA VAL A 331 -0.89 19.52 -21.31
C VAL A 331 -0.30 19.57 -19.89
N GLU A 332 -0.94 18.90 -18.95
CA GLU A 332 -0.41 18.78 -17.59
C GLU A 332 0.88 17.96 -17.55
N ILE A 333 1.89 18.57 -16.95
CA ILE A 333 3.20 17.96 -16.70
C ILE A 333 3.54 18.16 -15.20
N PRO A 334 4.40 17.34 -14.60
CA PRO A 334 4.91 17.63 -13.28
C PRO A 334 5.55 19.02 -13.23
N ALA A 335 5.26 19.80 -12.19
CA ALA A 335 5.75 21.18 -12.05
C ALA A 335 7.30 21.29 -11.96
N GLY A 336 7.95 20.18 -11.81
CA GLY A 336 9.41 20.04 -11.85
C GLY A 336 9.82 18.66 -11.40
N ARG A 337 10.94 18.19 -11.94
CA ARG A 337 11.52 16.91 -11.60
C ARG A 337 11.92 16.90 -10.12
N GLY A 338 11.41 15.94 -9.34
CA GLY A 338 11.70 15.83 -7.91
C GLY A 338 10.92 16.79 -7.02
N LYS A 339 10.05 17.63 -7.54
CA LYS A 339 9.12 18.41 -6.72
C LYS A 339 8.00 17.50 -6.22
N ARG A 340 8.15 17.09 -4.96
CA ARG A 340 7.26 16.14 -4.30
C ARG A 340 6.35 16.88 -3.34
N ARG A 341 5.21 17.32 -3.87
CA ARG A 341 4.16 18.06 -3.17
C ARG A 341 2.80 17.65 -3.71
N ASN A 342 1.77 18.05 -2.97
CA ASN A 342 0.38 17.90 -3.38
C ASN A 342 0.00 16.44 -3.60
N LEU A 343 0.25 15.59 -2.57
CA LEU A 343 -0.17 14.19 -2.61
C LEU A 343 -1.65 14.10 -2.93
N SER A 344 -1.96 13.40 -4.01
CA SER A 344 -3.33 13.29 -4.50
C SER A 344 -3.72 11.85 -4.76
N ILE A 345 -5.02 11.57 -4.63
CA ILE A 345 -5.62 10.28 -4.95
C ILE A 345 -6.49 10.40 -6.20
N LYS A 346 -6.43 9.37 -7.04
CA LYS A 346 -7.29 9.14 -8.21
C LYS A 346 -7.95 7.79 -8.10
N TYR A 347 -9.06 7.58 -8.80
CA TYR A 347 -9.68 6.27 -8.92
C TYR A 347 -9.94 5.89 -10.37
N SER A 348 -9.99 4.59 -10.64
CA SER A 348 -10.30 4.00 -11.95
C SER A 348 -11.36 2.93 -11.79
N ARG A 349 -12.24 2.80 -12.79
CA ARG A 349 -13.30 1.78 -12.88
C ARG A 349 -13.09 0.80 -14.03
N ASP A 350 -11.99 0.95 -14.74
CA ASP A 350 -11.65 0.20 -15.96
C ASP A 350 -10.25 -0.40 -15.91
N ASP A 351 -9.89 -0.94 -14.74
CA ASP A 351 -8.60 -1.59 -14.48
C ASP A 351 -7.39 -0.70 -14.80
N GLY A 352 -7.51 0.60 -14.57
CA GLY A 352 -6.44 1.56 -14.81
C GLY A 352 -6.31 2.01 -16.27
N GLY A 353 -7.30 1.74 -17.10
CA GLY A 353 -7.36 2.26 -18.48
C GLY A 353 -7.55 3.78 -18.51
N SER A 354 -8.40 4.27 -17.61
CA SER A 354 -8.61 5.70 -17.37
C SER A 354 -8.70 6.02 -15.86
N TRP A 355 -8.41 7.27 -15.49
CA TRP A 355 -8.42 7.72 -14.11
C TRP A 355 -9.33 8.93 -13.97
N GLU A 356 -10.27 8.81 -13.04
CA GLU A 356 -11.26 9.84 -12.70
C GLU A 356 -10.81 10.59 -11.45
N SER A 357 -11.24 11.85 -11.33
CA SER A 357 -11.01 12.73 -10.19
C SER A 357 -9.52 12.86 -9.82
N THR A 358 -9.19 13.93 -9.17
CA THR A 358 -7.92 14.14 -8.48
C THR A 358 -8.25 14.90 -7.21
N ARG A 359 -8.12 14.23 -6.06
CA ARG A 359 -8.37 14.85 -4.76
C ARG A 359 -7.07 14.93 -3.99
N THR A 360 -6.75 16.10 -3.50
CA THR A 360 -5.55 16.35 -2.71
C THR A 360 -5.73 15.86 -1.29
N ILE A 361 -4.91 14.88 -0.89
CA ILE A 361 -4.80 14.40 0.49
C ILE A 361 -3.97 15.39 1.29
N GLU A 362 -2.80 15.80 0.74
CA GLU A 362 -1.84 16.70 1.40
C GLU A 362 -1.34 17.74 0.41
N ALA A 363 -1.63 19.02 0.67
CA ALA A 363 -1.22 20.13 -0.21
C ALA A 363 0.26 20.55 -0.02
N GLY A 364 0.85 20.16 1.11
CA GLY A 364 2.23 20.48 1.44
C GLY A 364 3.26 19.56 0.80
N ALA A 365 4.48 19.58 1.35
CA ALA A 365 5.52 18.63 1.02
C ALA A 365 5.00 17.22 1.31
N SER A 366 5.11 16.35 0.31
CA SER A 366 4.63 14.97 0.40
C SER A 366 5.34 14.14 -0.66
N ALA A 367 5.68 12.89 -0.33
CA ALA A 367 6.48 12.06 -1.24
C ALA A 367 5.89 10.65 -1.40
N TYR A 368 6.54 9.63 -0.90
CA TYR A 368 6.08 8.26 -1.02
C TYR A 368 4.78 8.06 -0.24
N SER A 369 3.95 7.18 -0.73
CA SER A 369 2.69 6.82 -0.08
C SER A 369 2.37 5.36 -0.32
N ASP A 370 1.62 4.76 0.61
CA ASP A 370 1.05 3.44 0.45
C ASP A 370 -0.41 3.41 0.87
N LEU A 371 -1.21 2.59 0.19
CA LEU A 371 -2.66 2.47 0.34
C LEU A 371 -3.04 1.13 0.97
N ALA A 372 -4.04 1.17 1.82
CA ALA A 372 -4.75 -0.01 2.31
C ALA A 372 -6.25 0.31 2.48
N TYR A 373 -7.07 -0.69 2.73
CA TYR A 373 -8.48 -0.50 3.06
C TYR A 373 -8.91 -1.38 4.22
N LEU A 374 -9.89 -0.90 4.98
CA LEU A 374 -10.53 -1.63 6.07
C LEU A 374 -11.80 -2.36 5.57
N PRO A 375 -12.23 -3.42 6.26
CA PRO A 375 -13.47 -4.13 5.90
C PRO A 375 -14.72 -3.26 5.86
N ASP A 376 -14.76 -2.14 6.61
CA ASP A 376 -15.85 -1.17 6.59
C ASP A 376 -15.82 -0.21 5.40
N GLY A 377 -14.83 -0.35 4.51
CA GLY A 377 -14.64 0.50 3.33
C GLY A 377 -13.83 1.78 3.59
N THR A 378 -13.34 2.02 4.80
CA THR A 378 -12.40 3.11 5.05
C THR A 378 -11.10 2.87 4.28
N VAL A 379 -10.68 3.82 3.48
CA VAL A 379 -9.40 3.82 2.77
C VAL A 379 -8.36 4.50 3.63
N LEU A 380 -7.20 3.87 3.74
CA LEU A 380 -6.03 4.37 4.46
C LEU A 380 -4.94 4.74 3.47
N CYS A 381 -4.25 5.85 3.71
CA CYS A 381 -3.07 6.26 2.97
C CYS A 381 -1.97 6.66 3.96
N LEU A 382 -0.93 5.85 4.04
CA LEU A 382 0.28 6.18 4.79
C LEU A 382 1.23 6.94 3.87
N TYR A 383 1.68 8.13 4.27
CA TYR A 383 2.50 8.96 3.37
C TYR A 383 3.58 9.76 4.09
N GLU A 384 4.65 10.04 3.35
CA GLU A 384 5.68 10.99 3.78
C GLU A 384 5.16 12.41 3.67
N GLY A 385 5.12 13.12 4.82
CA GLY A 385 4.97 14.56 4.90
C GLY A 385 6.33 15.26 4.98
N ASP A 386 6.35 16.49 5.49
CA ASP A 386 7.61 17.27 5.62
C ASP A 386 8.55 16.66 6.67
N GLN A 387 8.05 16.38 7.87
CA GLN A 387 8.82 15.86 9.00
C GLN A 387 8.16 14.66 9.67
N THR A 388 7.18 14.04 9.03
CA THR A 388 6.41 12.95 9.63
C THR A 388 5.88 12.00 8.57
N ILE A 389 5.72 10.74 8.93
CA ILE A 389 4.85 9.82 8.20
C ILE A 389 3.47 9.90 8.84
N THR A 390 2.48 10.21 8.02
CA THR A 390 1.08 10.45 8.39
C THR A 390 0.18 9.40 7.79
N CYS A 391 -0.81 8.93 8.53
CA CYS A 391 -1.91 8.13 8.04
C CYS A 391 -3.13 9.02 7.80
N ALA A 392 -3.59 9.09 6.55
CA ALA A 392 -4.88 9.67 6.20
C ALA A 392 -5.93 8.57 6.13
N ARG A 393 -7.09 8.81 6.73
CA ARG A 393 -8.29 7.96 6.70
C ARG A 393 -9.36 8.68 5.90
N MET A 394 -9.92 8.03 4.91
CA MET A 394 -10.92 8.63 4.01
C MET A 394 -11.97 7.61 3.58
N ASN A 395 -13.16 8.09 3.25
CA ASN A 395 -14.21 7.25 2.67
C ASN A 395 -14.34 7.49 1.16
N ILE A 396 -15.12 6.62 0.50
CA ILE A 396 -15.32 6.70 -0.94
C ILE A 396 -16.02 7.98 -1.37
N GLN A 397 -16.90 8.53 -0.54
CA GLN A 397 -17.60 9.81 -0.78
C GLN A 397 -16.58 10.94 -0.89
N TRP A 398 -15.60 10.96 0.01
CA TRP A 398 -14.52 11.93 -0.08
C TRP A 398 -13.67 11.71 -1.34
N ILE A 399 -13.30 10.48 -1.66
CA ILE A 399 -12.44 10.16 -2.81
C ILE A 399 -13.12 10.55 -4.13
N THR A 400 -14.39 10.20 -4.30
CA THR A 400 -15.11 10.42 -5.57
C THR A 400 -15.67 11.83 -5.69
N GLY A 401 -15.81 12.57 -4.59
CA GLY A 401 -16.48 13.88 -4.56
C GLY A 401 -17.99 13.80 -4.76
N LYS A 402 -18.58 12.61 -4.67
CA LYS A 402 -20.02 12.39 -4.78
C LYS A 402 -20.61 12.29 -3.39
N GLN A 403 -21.64 13.07 -3.08
CA GLN A 403 -22.51 12.78 -1.94
C GLN A 403 -23.25 11.48 -2.25
N GLY A 404 -23.39 10.60 -1.25
CA GLY A 404 -23.96 9.27 -1.42
C GLY A 404 -25.27 9.29 -2.22
N GLN A 405 -25.32 8.47 -3.26
CA GLN A 405 -26.55 8.16 -3.99
C GLN A 405 -27.26 7.01 -3.31
#